data_5a9264f85af9486dd52efe82373f8987
#
_entry.id   5a9264f85af9486dd52efe82373f8987
#
_cell.length_a   1.000
_cell.length_b   1.000
_cell.length_c   1.000
_cell.angle_alpha   90.00
_cell.angle_beta   90.00
_cell.angle_gamma   90.00
#
_symmetry.space_group_name_H-M   'P 1'
#
loop_
_entity.id
_entity.type
_entity.pdbx_description
1 polymer ?
#
loop_
_entity_poly.entity_id
_entity_poly.type
_entity_poly.pdbx_seq_one_letter_code
_entity_poly.pdbx_strand_id
1 'polypeptide(L)'
;MIKFRNIAIILFFGFFISTYADASNLNPRKILDSVDDIYRSNTSHGILTLAVTTKNWQRTLTLEQWSKDKNKRLIKVLKPKKEKDLATLRVDTNVWNYMPKVKKVVKIPSSMMSSSWMGSHFSNDDLVKQSRMVKDYDFFTSFEGIRDGIDIVEITCFPKMNAAVVWGKVEVIVYREDFIPLRLIYYDEDLNLSRKLEFSNIQIIDNKKIPLKMQMVPENEPGESTTIQWKEIKFDLIISDDFFSLRKLQE
;
A
#
# COMPACT_ATOMS: atom_id res chain seq x y z
N MET A 1 -15.44 -85.68 -15.34
CA MET A 1 -14.91 -85.09 -14.05
C MET A 1 -14.27 -83.74 -14.39
N ILE A 2 -15.01 -82.69 -14.19
CA ILE A 2 -14.58 -81.31 -14.53
C ILE A 2 -14.26 -80.63 -13.18
N LYS A 3 -13.00 -80.19 -13.01
CA LYS A 3 -12.53 -79.46 -11.81
C LYS A 3 -12.81 -77.96 -11.97
N PHE A 4 -13.70 -77.40 -11.17
CA PHE A 4 -13.86 -75.96 -11.05
C PHE A 4 -12.69 -75.38 -10.21
N ARG A 5 -11.99 -74.36 -10.79
CA ARG A 5 -10.97 -73.58 -10.12
C ARG A 5 -11.64 -72.29 -9.63
N ASN A 6 -11.68 -72.12 -8.33
CA ASN A 6 -12.15 -70.88 -7.70
C ASN A 6 -11.11 -69.78 -7.93
N ILE A 7 -11.53 -68.70 -8.60
CA ILE A 7 -10.76 -67.44 -8.71
C ILE A 7 -11.28 -66.49 -7.64
N ALA A 8 -10.47 -66.26 -6.63
CA ALA A 8 -10.76 -65.21 -5.64
C ALA A 8 -10.39 -63.83 -6.22
N ILE A 9 -11.40 -63.00 -6.39
CA ILE A 9 -11.21 -61.58 -6.79
C ILE A 9 -11.01 -60.82 -5.49
N ILE A 10 -9.79 -60.30 -5.27
CA ILE A 10 -9.46 -59.39 -4.19
C ILE A 10 -9.80 -57.97 -4.67
N LEU A 11 -10.90 -57.42 -4.17
CA LEU A 11 -11.25 -56.02 -4.37
C LEU A 11 -10.37 -55.15 -3.44
N PHE A 12 -9.44 -54.42 -4.06
CA PHE A 12 -8.62 -53.41 -3.34
C PHE A 12 -9.45 -52.11 -3.22
N PHE A 13 -10.02 -51.93 -2.03
CA PHE A 13 -10.69 -50.67 -1.69
C PHE A 13 -9.63 -49.64 -1.35
N GLY A 14 -9.27 -48.80 -2.36
CA GLY A 14 -8.38 -47.69 -2.16
C GLY A 14 -9.06 -46.63 -1.27
N PHE A 15 -8.56 -46.50 -0.05
CA PHE A 15 -8.97 -45.44 0.85
C PHE A 15 -8.34 -44.14 0.38
N PHE A 16 -9.07 -43.31 -0.38
CA PHE A 16 -8.70 -41.93 -0.67
C PHE A 16 -8.79 -41.13 0.63
N ILE A 17 -7.67 -40.97 1.34
CA ILE A 17 -7.56 -39.98 2.41
C ILE A 17 -7.55 -38.61 1.74
N SER A 18 -8.71 -37.97 1.68
CA SER A 18 -8.83 -36.56 1.35
C SER A 18 -8.23 -35.78 2.51
N THR A 19 -6.99 -35.34 2.39
CA THR A 19 -6.39 -34.37 3.30
C THR A 19 -7.16 -33.06 3.10
N TYR A 20 -8.13 -32.81 3.97
CA TYR A 20 -8.66 -31.45 4.10
C TYR A 20 -7.48 -30.56 4.50
N ALA A 21 -7.07 -29.69 3.59
CA ALA A 21 -6.17 -28.60 3.93
C ALA A 21 -6.86 -27.82 5.05
N ASP A 22 -6.19 -27.79 6.21
CA ASP A 22 -6.64 -27.01 7.35
C ASP A 22 -6.74 -25.57 6.87
N ALA A 23 -7.96 -25.04 6.76
CA ALA A 23 -8.17 -23.66 6.34
C ALA A 23 -7.49 -22.80 7.40
N SER A 24 -6.34 -22.22 7.07
CA SER A 24 -5.61 -21.39 8.01
C SER A 24 -6.53 -20.28 8.48
N ASN A 25 -6.59 -20.11 9.79
CA ASN A 25 -7.49 -19.16 10.45
C ASN A 25 -6.91 -17.73 10.36
N LEU A 26 -6.36 -17.38 9.17
CA LEU A 26 -5.80 -16.06 8.92
C LEU A 26 -6.94 -15.04 8.84
N ASN A 27 -6.86 -14.03 9.70
CA ASN A 27 -7.85 -12.96 9.71
C ASN A 27 -7.44 -11.88 8.69
N PRO A 28 -8.10 -11.77 7.52
CA PRO A 28 -7.73 -10.82 6.47
C PRO A 28 -7.80 -9.37 6.95
N ARG A 29 -8.69 -9.04 7.89
CA ARG A 29 -8.75 -7.70 8.51
C ARG A 29 -7.44 -7.35 9.21
N LYS A 30 -6.89 -8.27 10.03
CA LYS A 30 -5.63 -8.03 10.74
C LYS A 30 -4.47 -7.85 9.77
N ILE A 31 -4.47 -8.58 8.66
CA ILE A 31 -3.45 -8.44 7.61
C ILE A 31 -3.55 -7.07 6.95
N LEU A 32 -4.75 -6.63 6.55
CA LEU A 32 -4.96 -5.32 5.96
C LEU A 32 -4.60 -4.18 6.93
N ASP A 33 -4.97 -4.30 8.22
CA ASP A 33 -4.58 -3.33 9.24
C ASP A 33 -3.04 -3.27 9.38
N SER A 34 -2.32 -4.40 9.35
CA SER A 34 -0.85 -4.42 9.44
C SER A 34 -0.18 -3.79 8.21
N VAL A 35 -0.72 -3.99 7.01
CA VAL A 35 -0.26 -3.34 5.78
C VAL A 35 -0.47 -1.82 5.84
N ASP A 36 -1.63 -1.38 6.34
CA ASP A 36 -1.92 0.04 6.53
C ASP A 36 -0.98 0.70 7.54
N ASP A 37 -0.54 -0.03 8.54
CA ASP A 37 0.29 0.48 9.64
C ASP A 37 1.80 0.30 9.44
N ILE A 38 2.24 -0.30 8.30
CA ILE A 38 3.64 -0.67 8.05
C ILE A 38 4.63 0.49 8.24
N TYR A 39 4.29 1.71 7.80
CA TYR A 39 5.11 2.93 7.93
C TYR A 39 4.61 3.84 9.05
N ARG A 40 3.76 3.32 9.93
CA ARG A 40 3.16 4.08 11.02
C ARG A 40 3.50 3.40 12.34
N SER A 41 3.42 4.17 13.34
CA SER A 41 3.23 3.82 14.72
C SER A 41 2.25 4.88 15.23
N ASN A 42 2.23 5.18 16.50
CA ASN A 42 1.52 6.35 16.98
C ASN A 42 2.02 7.62 16.29
N THR A 43 3.34 7.70 16.08
CA THR A 43 3.99 8.76 15.32
C THR A 43 5.15 8.20 14.50
N SER A 44 5.48 8.88 13.39
CA SER A 44 6.73 8.63 12.66
C SER A 44 7.30 9.93 12.08
N HIS A 45 8.62 9.93 11.90
CA HIS A 45 9.37 10.98 11.22
C HIS A 45 10.46 10.35 10.37
N GLY A 46 10.72 10.89 9.19
CA GLY A 46 11.81 10.38 8.37
C GLY A 46 12.06 11.20 7.11
N ILE A 47 13.17 10.84 6.46
CA ILE A 47 13.61 11.40 5.19
C ILE A 47 13.46 10.34 4.11
N LEU A 48 12.91 10.73 2.99
CA LEU A 48 12.72 9.84 1.84
C LEU A 48 13.05 10.56 0.52
N THR A 49 13.28 9.80 -0.52
CA THR A 49 13.34 10.30 -1.90
C THR A 49 12.07 9.87 -2.65
N LEU A 50 11.53 10.78 -3.44
CA LEU A 50 10.49 10.55 -4.43
C LEU A 50 11.11 10.73 -5.81
N ALA A 51 11.33 9.65 -6.54
CA ALA A 51 11.85 9.66 -7.90
C ALA A 51 10.72 9.35 -8.88
N VAL A 52 10.43 10.25 -9.78
CA VAL A 52 9.42 10.13 -10.84
C VAL A 52 10.12 9.99 -12.16
N THR A 53 9.78 8.95 -12.91
CA THR A 53 10.23 8.71 -14.28
C THR A 53 9.01 8.69 -15.18
N THR A 54 9.02 9.52 -16.20
CA THR A 54 8.05 9.52 -17.29
C THR A 54 8.77 9.40 -18.63
N LYS A 55 8.05 9.24 -19.73
CA LYS A 55 8.62 9.21 -21.07
C LYS A 55 9.41 10.47 -21.41
N ASN A 56 9.00 11.64 -20.86
CA ASN A 56 9.49 12.94 -21.27
C ASN A 56 10.44 13.59 -20.26
N TRP A 57 10.43 13.17 -19.00
CA TRP A 57 11.23 13.78 -17.94
C TRP A 57 11.43 12.84 -16.76
N GLN A 58 12.47 13.14 -15.99
CA GLN A 58 12.73 12.51 -14.71
C GLN A 58 12.92 13.60 -13.65
N ARG A 59 12.49 13.31 -12.43
CA ARG A 59 12.60 14.22 -11.30
C ARG A 59 12.79 13.45 -10.01
N THR A 60 13.68 13.95 -9.16
CA THR A 60 13.89 13.40 -7.82
C THR A 60 13.75 14.49 -6.78
N LEU A 61 12.88 14.27 -5.81
CA LEU A 61 12.71 15.11 -4.62
C LEU A 61 13.28 14.39 -3.40
N THR A 62 13.90 15.16 -2.50
CA THR A 62 14.14 14.71 -1.12
C THR A 62 13.05 15.32 -0.26
N LEU A 63 12.34 14.49 0.45
CA LEU A 63 11.19 14.87 1.27
C LEU A 63 11.48 14.56 2.73
N GLU A 64 10.96 15.38 3.61
CA GLU A 64 10.86 15.13 5.04
C GLU A 64 9.40 14.93 5.39
N GLN A 65 9.10 13.86 6.14
CA GLN A 65 7.73 13.49 6.48
C GLN A 65 7.58 13.27 7.97
N TRP A 66 6.48 13.78 8.51
CA TRP A 66 5.97 13.47 9.84
C TRP A 66 4.58 12.87 9.72
N SER A 67 4.27 11.88 10.56
CA SER A 67 2.92 11.37 10.70
C SER A 67 2.54 11.20 12.16
N LYS A 68 1.24 11.30 12.45
CA LYS A 68 0.65 10.98 13.74
C LYS A 68 -0.68 10.31 13.52
N ASP A 69 -0.90 9.20 14.22
CA ASP A 69 -2.05 8.34 14.05
C ASP A 69 -2.27 7.94 12.56
N LYS A 70 -3.49 7.56 12.19
CA LYS A 70 -3.84 7.20 10.80
C LYS A 70 -4.24 8.40 9.94
N ASN A 71 -4.34 9.60 10.51
CA ASN A 71 -5.04 10.73 9.90
C ASN A 71 -4.26 12.04 9.79
N LYS A 72 -3.06 12.14 10.37
CA LYS A 72 -2.23 13.35 10.28
C LYS A 72 -0.91 13.06 9.58
N ARG A 73 -0.56 13.90 8.60
CA ARG A 73 0.72 13.81 7.88
C ARG A 73 1.13 15.19 7.38
N LEU A 74 2.39 15.54 7.61
CA LEU A 74 3.04 16.70 7.03
C LEU A 74 4.23 16.23 6.20
N ILE A 75 4.33 16.68 4.96
CA ILE A 75 5.43 16.37 4.05
C ILE A 75 6.00 17.68 3.53
N LYS A 76 7.33 17.84 3.57
CA LYS A 76 8.04 19.02 3.05
C LYS A 76 9.12 18.61 2.07
N VAL A 77 9.28 19.38 1.01
CA VAL A 77 10.36 19.20 0.04
C VAL A 77 11.62 19.87 0.58
N LEU A 78 12.70 19.09 0.74
CA LEU A 78 14.03 19.59 1.14
C LEU A 78 14.91 19.90 -0.08
N LYS A 79 14.80 19.09 -1.15
CA LYS A 79 15.60 19.22 -2.39
C LYS A 79 14.75 18.86 -3.60
N PRO A 80 15.05 19.43 -4.77
CA PRO A 80 16.07 20.45 -5.09
C PRO A 80 15.69 21.85 -4.59
N LYS A 81 16.65 22.79 -4.59
CA LYS A 81 16.44 24.18 -4.15
C LYS A 81 15.26 24.87 -4.86
N LYS A 82 15.04 24.55 -6.13
CA LYS A 82 13.93 25.11 -6.93
C LYS A 82 12.56 24.81 -6.36
N GLU A 83 12.41 23.69 -5.64
CA GLU A 83 11.15 23.16 -5.12
C GLU A 83 11.12 23.09 -3.58
N LYS A 84 12.22 23.56 -2.97
CA LYS A 84 12.34 23.56 -1.51
C LYS A 84 11.16 24.29 -0.88
N ASP A 85 10.71 23.79 0.28
CA ASP A 85 9.62 24.29 1.10
C ASP A 85 8.21 24.16 0.48
N LEU A 86 8.07 23.52 -0.72
CA LEU A 86 6.77 22.96 -1.10
C LEU A 86 6.35 21.98 -0.02
N ALA A 87 5.11 22.07 0.44
CA ALA A 87 4.67 21.18 1.50
C ALA A 87 3.22 20.74 1.30
N THR A 88 2.91 19.55 1.81
CA THR A 88 1.56 18.98 1.85
C THR A 88 1.22 18.64 3.29
N LEU A 89 0.07 19.12 3.76
CA LEU A 89 -0.52 18.76 5.04
C LEU A 89 -1.79 17.95 4.79
N ARG A 90 -1.88 16.80 5.45
CA ARG A 90 -3.14 16.06 5.59
C ARG A 90 -3.58 16.06 7.05
N VAL A 91 -4.84 16.40 7.28
CA VAL A 91 -5.53 16.18 8.56
C VAL A 91 -6.89 15.57 8.24
N ASP A 92 -7.13 14.37 8.73
CA ASP A 92 -8.29 13.53 8.40
C ASP A 92 -8.41 13.30 6.87
N THR A 93 -9.49 13.76 6.28
CA THR A 93 -9.76 13.68 4.84
C THR A 93 -9.37 14.95 4.08
N ASN A 94 -8.90 15.97 4.78
CA ASN A 94 -8.53 17.23 4.15
C ASN A 94 -7.04 17.25 3.80
N VAL A 95 -6.74 17.77 2.62
CA VAL A 95 -5.37 17.95 2.13
C VAL A 95 -5.16 19.41 1.75
N TRP A 96 -4.02 19.96 2.15
CA TRP A 96 -3.58 21.30 1.78
C TRP A 96 -2.17 21.25 1.22
N ASN A 97 -1.93 22.05 0.18
CA ASN A 97 -0.60 22.29 -0.35
C ASN A 97 -0.17 23.71 -0.06
N TYR A 98 1.08 23.87 0.36
CA TYR A 98 1.74 25.16 0.47
C TYR A 98 2.66 25.40 -0.71
N MET A 99 2.53 26.55 -1.34
CA MET A 99 3.33 27.01 -2.47
C MET A 99 4.21 28.19 -2.02
N PRO A 100 5.49 27.97 -1.66
CA PRO A 100 6.34 28.99 -1.06
C PRO A 100 6.60 30.20 -1.97
N LYS A 101 6.69 30.00 -3.29
CA LYS A 101 6.94 31.08 -4.26
C LYS A 101 5.87 32.17 -4.25
N VAL A 102 4.63 31.78 -4.00
CA VAL A 102 3.48 32.71 -3.95
C VAL A 102 2.92 32.85 -2.52
N LYS A 103 3.56 32.20 -1.54
CA LYS A 103 3.18 32.18 -0.13
C LYS A 103 1.70 31.84 0.10
N LYS A 104 1.18 30.88 -0.69
CA LYS A 104 -0.23 30.47 -0.61
C LYS A 104 -0.39 29.06 -0.08
N VAL A 105 -1.37 28.89 0.80
CA VAL A 105 -1.93 27.61 1.19
C VAL A 105 -3.21 27.38 0.39
N VAL A 106 -3.32 26.23 -0.27
CA VAL A 106 -4.49 25.86 -1.05
C VAL A 106 -5.03 24.53 -0.52
N LYS A 107 -6.28 24.51 -0.15
CA LYS A 107 -7.00 23.26 0.15
C LYS A 107 -7.32 22.55 -1.15
N ILE A 108 -6.99 21.26 -1.24
CA ILE A 108 -7.33 20.44 -2.41
C ILE A 108 -8.83 20.12 -2.35
N PRO A 109 -9.61 20.57 -3.35
CA PRO A 109 -11.04 20.25 -3.41
C PRO A 109 -11.26 18.78 -3.76
N SER A 110 -12.44 18.25 -3.43
CA SER A 110 -12.80 16.85 -3.67
C SER A 110 -12.67 16.44 -5.14
N SER A 111 -12.99 17.34 -6.07
CA SER A 111 -12.83 17.12 -7.51
C SER A 111 -11.38 16.97 -8.00
N MET A 112 -10.40 17.37 -7.19
CA MET A 112 -8.96 17.24 -7.50
C MET A 112 -8.26 16.15 -6.68
N MET A 113 -9.00 15.35 -5.92
CA MET A 113 -8.39 14.29 -5.12
C MET A 113 -7.75 13.19 -5.99
N SER A 114 -8.31 12.89 -7.16
CA SER A 114 -7.75 11.97 -8.15
C SER A 114 -6.54 12.52 -8.92
N SER A 115 -6.27 13.83 -8.83
CA SER A 115 -5.13 14.44 -9.52
C SER A 115 -3.80 13.99 -8.91
N SER A 116 -2.77 13.97 -9.74
CA SER A 116 -1.39 13.60 -9.39
C SER A 116 -0.87 14.44 -8.21
N TRP A 117 -0.37 13.76 -7.18
CA TRP A 117 0.33 14.40 -6.07
C TRP A 117 1.79 14.67 -6.46
N MET A 118 2.19 15.94 -6.39
CA MET A 118 3.56 16.37 -6.74
C MET A 118 4.04 15.88 -8.12
N GLY A 119 3.14 15.71 -9.10
CA GLY A 119 3.48 15.20 -10.45
C GLY A 119 3.95 13.74 -10.46
N SER A 120 3.63 12.95 -9.46
CA SER A 120 3.94 11.52 -9.36
C SER A 120 2.77 10.66 -9.83
N HIS A 121 2.95 9.35 -9.91
CA HIS A 121 1.88 8.37 -10.16
C HIS A 121 1.03 8.08 -8.93
N PHE A 122 1.30 8.75 -7.81
CA PHE A 122 0.40 8.80 -6.66
C PHE A 122 -0.58 9.96 -6.81
N SER A 123 -1.82 9.77 -6.42
CA SER A 123 -2.84 10.82 -6.36
C SER A 123 -2.90 11.48 -4.99
N ASN A 124 -3.56 12.63 -4.89
CA ASN A 124 -3.86 13.23 -3.58
C ASN A 124 -4.74 12.29 -2.73
N ASP A 125 -5.60 11.50 -3.39
CA ASP A 125 -6.48 10.52 -2.75
C ASP A 125 -5.68 9.39 -2.08
N ASP A 126 -4.57 8.95 -2.67
CA ASP A 126 -3.69 7.94 -2.07
C ASP A 126 -3.14 8.39 -0.71
N LEU A 127 -2.92 9.69 -0.50
CA LEU A 127 -2.49 10.21 0.80
C LEU A 127 -3.55 10.02 1.90
N VAL A 128 -4.83 9.99 1.51
CA VAL A 128 -5.97 9.89 2.42
C VAL A 128 -6.45 8.46 2.58
N LYS A 129 -6.57 7.71 1.48
CA LYS A 129 -7.27 6.42 1.43
C LYS A 129 -6.39 5.21 1.73
N GLN A 130 -5.07 5.35 1.73
CA GLN A 130 -4.15 4.26 2.12
C GLN A 130 -4.50 3.59 3.46
N SER A 131 -5.17 4.32 4.38
CA SER A 131 -5.55 3.83 5.71
C SER A 131 -7.03 3.48 5.83
N ARG A 132 -7.71 3.19 4.73
CA ARG A 132 -9.17 3.01 4.72
C ARG A 132 -9.63 1.71 4.07
N MET A 133 -8.69 0.79 3.72
CA MET A 133 -9.03 -0.48 3.06
C MET A 133 -10.10 -1.25 3.83
N VAL A 134 -9.90 -1.44 5.13
CA VAL A 134 -10.85 -2.15 6.00
C VAL A 134 -12.20 -1.45 6.13
N LYS A 135 -12.22 -0.11 6.02
CA LYS A 135 -13.44 0.69 6.14
C LYS A 135 -14.27 0.71 4.87
N ASP A 136 -13.61 0.90 3.72
CA ASP A 136 -14.26 1.22 2.46
C ASP A 136 -14.47 0.00 1.55
N TYR A 137 -13.83 -1.15 1.87
CA TYR A 137 -13.92 -2.37 1.08
C TYR A 137 -14.49 -3.55 1.86
N ASP A 138 -15.18 -4.44 1.17
CA ASP A 138 -15.42 -5.83 1.57
C ASP A 138 -14.25 -6.65 1.04
N PHE A 139 -13.76 -7.61 1.84
CA PHE A 139 -12.52 -8.32 1.53
C PHE A 139 -12.56 -9.76 2.02
N PHE A 140 -11.81 -10.61 1.32
CA PHE A 140 -11.63 -12.03 1.66
C PHE A 140 -10.24 -12.51 1.22
N THR A 141 -9.75 -13.58 1.83
CA THR A 141 -8.52 -14.26 1.38
C THR A 141 -8.83 -15.01 0.09
N SER A 142 -8.20 -14.60 -1.03
CA SER A 142 -8.39 -15.19 -2.35
C SER A 142 -7.36 -16.28 -2.65
N PHE A 143 -6.19 -16.23 -2.03
CA PHE A 143 -5.14 -17.23 -2.18
C PHE A 143 -4.26 -17.30 -0.94
N GLU A 144 -3.79 -18.52 -0.64
CA GLU A 144 -2.83 -18.80 0.41
C GLU A 144 -1.95 -19.96 -0.03
N GLY A 145 -0.63 -19.78 -0.02
CA GLY A 145 0.33 -20.80 -0.41
C GLY A 145 1.52 -20.25 -1.21
N ILE A 146 2.26 -21.14 -1.86
CA ILE A 146 3.46 -20.79 -2.62
C ILE A 146 3.06 -20.39 -4.05
N ARG A 147 3.49 -19.19 -4.47
CA ARG A 147 3.39 -18.70 -5.85
C ARG A 147 4.74 -18.09 -6.24
N ASP A 148 5.29 -18.53 -7.37
CA ASP A 148 6.63 -18.12 -7.87
C ASP A 148 7.75 -18.33 -6.84
N GLY A 149 7.65 -19.39 -6.03
CA GLY A 149 8.63 -19.73 -4.99
C GLY A 149 8.52 -18.92 -3.70
N ILE A 150 7.51 -18.07 -3.56
CA ILE A 150 7.26 -17.24 -2.37
C ILE A 150 5.98 -17.71 -1.69
N ASP A 151 6.03 -17.91 -0.36
CA ASP A 151 4.85 -18.23 0.45
C ASP A 151 4.09 -16.92 0.78
N ILE A 152 2.88 -16.80 0.21
CA ILE A 152 2.09 -15.57 0.23
C ILE A 152 0.67 -15.80 0.74
N VAL A 153 0.06 -14.68 1.17
CA VAL A 153 -1.38 -14.53 1.33
C VAL A 153 -1.84 -13.41 0.41
N GLU A 154 -2.90 -13.67 -0.36
CA GLU A 154 -3.55 -12.68 -1.21
C GLU A 154 -4.94 -12.38 -0.69
N ILE A 155 -5.26 -11.09 -0.54
CA ILE A 155 -6.55 -10.60 -0.11
C ILE A 155 -7.14 -9.80 -1.25
N THR A 156 -8.31 -10.20 -1.72
CA THR A 156 -9.09 -9.45 -2.71
C THR A 156 -10.08 -8.54 -1.99
N CYS A 157 -10.09 -7.27 -2.40
CA CYS A 157 -10.91 -6.21 -1.84
C CYS A 157 -11.81 -5.61 -2.91
N PHE A 158 -13.13 -5.59 -2.69
CA PHE A 158 -14.12 -4.93 -3.54
C PHE A 158 -14.74 -3.74 -2.80
N PRO A 159 -15.00 -2.60 -3.47
CA PRO A 159 -15.58 -1.44 -2.82
C PRO A 159 -16.98 -1.75 -2.28
N LYS A 160 -17.27 -1.24 -1.09
CA LYS A 160 -18.65 -1.27 -0.55
C LYS A 160 -19.55 -0.36 -1.38
N MET A 161 -20.83 -0.66 -1.44
CA MET A 161 -21.82 0.00 -2.29
C MET A 161 -21.79 1.54 -2.24
N ASN A 162 -21.49 2.13 -1.09
CA ASN A 162 -21.47 3.59 -0.89
C ASN A 162 -20.06 4.13 -0.61
N ALA A 163 -19.01 3.36 -0.89
CA ALA A 163 -17.65 3.81 -0.68
C ALA A 163 -17.25 4.81 -1.78
N ALA A 164 -16.82 5.99 -1.37
CA ALA A 164 -16.30 6.99 -2.30
C ALA A 164 -14.84 6.65 -2.67
N VAL A 165 -14.64 5.59 -3.45
CA VAL A 165 -13.34 5.09 -3.91
C VAL A 165 -13.31 5.05 -5.44
N VAL A 166 -12.11 5.03 -6.00
CA VAL A 166 -11.89 5.03 -7.46
C VAL A 166 -11.51 3.65 -8.00
N TRP A 167 -11.21 2.68 -7.13
CA TRP A 167 -10.76 1.36 -7.54
C TRP A 167 -11.90 0.36 -7.45
N GLY A 168 -12.23 -0.30 -8.56
CA GLY A 168 -13.24 -1.36 -8.62
C GLY A 168 -12.79 -2.67 -7.96
N LYS A 169 -11.46 -2.89 -7.87
CA LYS A 169 -10.87 -4.01 -7.13
C LYS A 169 -9.45 -3.64 -6.68
N VAL A 170 -9.05 -4.12 -5.51
CA VAL A 170 -7.65 -4.09 -5.07
C VAL A 170 -7.24 -5.47 -4.58
N GLU A 171 -6.09 -5.96 -5.03
CA GLU A 171 -5.45 -7.17 -4.52
C GLU A 171 -4.27 -6.78 -3.65
N VAL A 172 -4.25 -7.27 -2.42
CA VAL A 172 -3.18 -7.05 -1.44
C VAL A 172 -2.44 -8.37 -1.25
N ILE A 173 -1.18 -8.41 -1.65
CA ILE A 173 -0.33 -9.59 -1.59
C ILE A 173 0.73 -9.34 -0.54
N VAL A 174 0.81 -10.23 0.45
CA VAL A 174 1.77 -10.14 1.56
C VAL A 174 2.57 -11.42 1.70
N TYR A 175 3.76 -11.34 2.28
CA TYR A 175 4.46 -12.52 2.78
C TYR A 175 3.64 -13.17 3.90
N ARG A 176 3.49 -14.50 3.86
CA ARG A 176 2.67 -15.23 4.84
C ARG A 176 3.27 -15.20 6.25
N GLU A 177 4.58 -15.20 6.36
CA GLU A 177 5.32 -15.28 7.63
C GLU A 177 5.05 -14.09 8.56
N ASP A 178 5.03 -12.87 8.00
CA ASP A 178 5.05 -11.62 8.79
C ASP A 178 4.11 -10.52 8.25
N PHE A 179 3.31 -10.86 7.22
CA PHE A 179 2.35 -9.98 6.57
C PHE A 179 2.94 -8.68 6.01
N ILE A 180 4.27 -8.68 5.77
CA ILE A 180 4.92 -7.57 5.07
C ILE A 180 4.35 -7.49 3.64
N PRO A 181 3.93 -6.32 3.16
CA PRO A 181 3.41 -6.19 1.81
C PRO A 181 4.50 -6.49 0.77
N LEU A 182 4.13 -7.32 -0.20
CA LEU A 182 4.91 -7.63 -1.39
C LEU A 182 4.44 -6.77 -2.57
N ARG A 183 3.11 -6.69 -2.76
CA ARG A 183 2.50 -5.95 -3.86
C ARG A 183 1.05 -5.59 -3.56
N LEU A 184 0.61 -4.41 -4.04
CA LEU A 184 -0.79 -4.05 -4.19
C LEU A 184 -1.08 -3.86 -5.67
N ILE A 185 -2.17 -4.45 -6.17
CA ILE A 185 -2.61 -4.36 -7.56
C ILE A 185 -3.96 -3.67 -7.59
N TYR A 186 -4.05 -2.60 -8.38
CA TYR A 186 -5.25 -1.77 -8.47
C TYR A 186 -5.92 -1.94 -9.83
N TYR A 187 -7.21 -2.13 -9.81
CA TYR A 187 -8.05 -2.27 -10.99
C TYR A 187 -9.06 -1.11 -11.03
N ASP A 188 -9.36 -0.63 -12.22
CA ASP A 188 -10.37 0.40 -12.43
C ASP A 188 -11.81 -0.12 -12.20
N GLU A 189 -12.82 0.71 -12.44
CA GLU A 189 -14.23 0.37 -12.27
C GLU A 189 -14.68 -0.75 -13.22
N ASP A 190 -14.03 -0.89 -14.38
CA ASP A 190 -14.27 -1.95 -15.37
C ASP A 190 -13.43 -3.21 -15.12
N LEU A 191 -12.70 -3.25 -13.99
CA LEU A 191 -11.80 -4.33 -13.57
C LEU A 191 -10.58 -4.54 -14.50
N ASN A 192 -10.20 -3.53 -15.27
CA ASN A 192 -8.95 -3.54 -16.00
C ASN A 192 -7.79 -3.20 -15.06
N LEU A 193 -6.65 -3.87 -15.24
CA LEU A 193 -5.45 -3.57 -14.49
C LEU A 193 -5.02 -2.12 -14.74
N SER A 194 -4.90 -1.33 -13.67
CA SER A 194 -4.57 0.10 -13.75
C SER A 194 -3.13 0.39 -13.32
N ARG A 195 -2.72 -0.13 -12.17
CA ARG A 195 -1.36 0.09 -11.63
C ARG A 195 -0.98 -0.94 -10.59
N LYS A 196 0.34 -1.07 -10.36
CA LYS A 196 0.92 -1.93 -9.32
C LYS A 196 1.77 -1.10 -8.39
N LEU A 197 1.68 -1.36 -7.08
CA LEU A 197 2.58 -0.82 -6.07
C LEU A 197 3.40 -1.97 -5.50
N GLU A 198 4.69 -1.98 -5.77
CA GLU A 198 5.62 -3.03 -5.34
C GLU A 198 6.44 -2.57 -4.15
N PHE A 199 6.70 -3.49 -3.21
CA PHE A 199 7.47 -3.23 -2.00
C PHE A 199 8.75 -4.06 -2.02
N SER A 200 9.86 -3.46 -1.60
CA SER A 200 11.17 -4.12 -1.59
C SER A 200 12.14 -3.48 -0.60
N ASN A 201 13.36 -4.01 -0.51
CA ASN A 201 14.38 -3.54 0.42
C ASN A 201 13.87 -3.60 1.88
N ILE A 202 13.43 -4.79 2.30
CA ILE A 202 12.93 -5.00 3.67
C ILE A 202 14.09 -4.92 4.65
N GLN A 203 13.95 -4.09 5.68
CA GLN A 203 14.93 -3.92 6.77
C GLN A 203 14.24 -3.88 8.12
N ILE A 204 15.00 -4.12 9.18
CA ILE A 204 14.53 -4.00 10.56
C ILE A 204 14.93 -2.62 11.10
N ILE A 205 13.94 -1.80 11.43
CA ILE A 205 14.10 -0.48 12.04
C ILE A 205 13.26 -0.46 13.32
N ASP A 206 13.88 -0.12 14.45
CA ASP A 206 13.20 -0.09 15.76
C ASP A 206 12.38 -1.37 16.04
N ASN A 207 12.97 -2.55 15.77
CA ASN A 207 12.35 -3.88 15.89
C ASN A 207 11.13 -4.14 14.97
N LYS A 208 10.91 -3.29 13.96
CA LYS A 208 9.86 -3.49 12.95
C LYS A 208 10.51 -3.83 11.61
N LYS A 209 10.06 -4.92 10.97
CA LYS A 209 10.39 -5.19 9.58
C LYS A 209 9.56 -4.25 8.68
N ILE A 210 10.22 -3.44 7.87
CA ILE A 210 9.56 -2.53 6.93
C ILE A 210 10.23 -2.55 5.57
N PRO A 211 9.49 -2.49 4.46
CA PRO A 211 10.06 -2.28 3.14
C PRO A 211 10.46 -0.81 2.98
N LEU A 212 11.74 -0.54 2.76
CA LEU A 212 12.23 0.83 2.61
C LEU A 212 12.02 1.39 1.19
N LYS A 213 11.64 0.55 0.22
CA LYS A 213 11.36 0.97 -1.14
C LYS A 213 9.94 0.59 -1.54
N MET A 214 9.22 1.55 -2.12
CA MET A 214 7.94 1.37 -2.81
C MET A 214 8.08 1.87 -4.24
N GLN A 215 7.52 1.14 -5.21
CA GLN A 215 7.51 1.55 -6.61
C GLN A 215 6.10 1.41 -7.19
N MET A 216 5.53 2.54 -7.58
CA MET A 216 4.28 2.61 -8.32
C MET A 216 4.57 2.50 -9.81
N VAL A 217 3.94 1.54 -10.47
CA VAL A 217 4.07 1.28 -11.91
C VAL A 217 2.68 1.33 -12.53
N PRO A 218 2.36 2.34 -13.34
CA PRO A 218 1.11 2.37 -14.10
C PRO A 218 1.16 1.35 -15.23
N GLU A 219 0.05 0.65 -15.49
CA GLU A 219 0.00 -0.41 -16.52
C GLU A 219 0.01 0.16 -17.94
N ASN A 220 -0.71 1.27 -18.14
CA ASN A 220 -0.89 1.87 -19.47
C ASN A 220 0.22 2.85 -19.88
N GLU A 221 1.27 2.99 -19.06
CA GLU A 221 2.38 3.93 -19.28
C GLU A 221 3.74 3.18 -19.22
N PRO A 222 4.07 2.37 -20.24
CA PRO A 222 5.29 1.54 -20.23
C PRO A 222 6.56 2.38 -20.02
N GLY A 223 7.39 1.96 -19.05
CA GLY A 223 8.64 2.65 -18.69
C GLY A 223 8.47 3.80 -17.71
N GLU A 224 7.24 4.15 -17.34
CA GLU A 224 6.96 5.16 -16.33
C GLU A 224 6.87 4.52 -14.93
N SER A 225 7.28 5.26 -13.93
CA SER A 225 7.18 4.82 -12.53
C SER A 225 7.41 5.95 -11.54
N THR A 226 6.95 5.75 -10.32
CA THR A 226 7.32 6.57 -9.17
C THR A 226 7.90 5.69 -8.08
N THR A 227 9.13 5.95 -7.67
CA THR A 227 9.79 5.24 -6.58
C THR A 227 9.87 6.13 -5.35
N ILE A 228 9.40 5.62 -4.22
CA ILE A 228 9.64 6.17 -2.88
C ILE A 228 10.70 5.30 -2.20
N GLN A 229 11.77 5.93 -1.72
CA GLN A 229 12.84 5.25 -1.00
C GLN A 229 13.10 5.98 0.32
N TRP A 230 12.81 5.33 1.44
CA TRP A 230 13.18 5.81 2.76
C TRP A 230 14.70 5.81 2.92
N LYS A 231 15.25 6.91 3.39
CA LYS A 231 16.65 7.05 3.77
C LYS A 231 16.83 6.81 5.26
N GLU A 232 15.89 7.35 6.02
CA GLU A 232 15.78 7.15 7.46
C GLU A 232 14.32 7.26 7.87
N ILE A 233 13.93 6.51 8.88
CA ILE A 233 12.62 6.61 9.52
C ILE A 233 12.77 6.26 10.99
N LYS A 234 12.05 6.97 11.85
CA LYS A 234 11.98 6.77 13.30
C LYS A 234 10.52 6.73 13.72
N PHE A 235 10.22 5.95 14.73
CA PHE A 235 8.87 5.74 15.24
C PHE A 235 8.72 6.25 16.68
N ASP A 236 7.47 6.37 17.11
CA ASP A 236 7.05 6.62 18.49
C ASP A 236 7.68 7.89 19.12
N LEU A 237 7.83 8.93 18.30
CA LEU A 237 8.34 10.23 18.69
C LEU A 237 7.27 11.06 19.41
N ILE A 238 7.67 11.99 20.27
CA ILE A 238 6.74 12.94 20.88
C ILE A 238 6.48 14.07 19.88
N ILE A 239 5.29 14.05 19.24
CA ILE A 239 4.85 15.09 18.31
C ILE A 239 3.49 15.64 18.80
N SER A 240 3.44 16.95 19.06
CA SER A 240 2.20 17.62 19.48
C SER A 240 1.18 17.68 18.32
N ASP A 241 -0.10 17.78 18.66
CA ASP A 241 -1.16 17.92 17.64
C ASP A 241 -1.04 19.23 16.85
N ASP A 242 -0.61 20.30 17.50
CA ASP A 242 -0.41 21.62 16.88
C ASP A 242 0.67 21.62 15.79
N PHE A 243 1.53 20.58 15.77
CA PHE A 243 2.50 20.40 14.69
C PHE A 243 1.82 20.22 13.33
N PHE A 244 0.64 19.58 13.29
CA PHE A 244 -0.12 19.35 12.06
C PHE A 244 -1.12 20.48 11.82
N SER A 245 -0.63 21.71 11.64
CA SER A 245 -1.42 22.91 11.45
C SER A 245 -1.04 23.67 10.18
N LEU A 246 -1.96 24.52 9.69
CA LEU A 246 -1.70 25.39 8.54
C LEU A 246 -0.56 26.37 8.80
N ARG A 247 -0.31 26.74 10.06
CA ARG A 247 0.85 27.54 10.45
C ARG A 247 2.14 26.76 10.19
N LYS A 248 2.22 25.53 10.72
CA LYS A 248 3.40 24.67 10.57
C LYS A 248 3.67 24.27 9.13
N LEU A 249 2.63 24.18 8.31
CA LEU A 249 2.73 23.94 6.87
C LEU A 249 3.53 25.04 6.13
N GLN A 250 3.51 26.27 6.65
CA GLN A 250 4.12 27.45 6.02
C GLN A 250 5.55 27.77 6.54
N GLU A 251 5.96 27.15 7.63
CA GLU A 251 7.30 27.24 8.21
C GLU A 251 8.31 26.34 7.46
#